data_bdc8e825e18c1abc97031a3c283ce5a9
#
_entry.id   bdc8e825e18c1abc97031a3c283ce5a9
#
_cell.length_a   1.000
_cell.length_b   1.000
_cell.length_c   1.000
_cell.angle_alpha   90.00
_cell.angle_beta   90.00
_cell.angle_gamma   90.00
#
_symmetry.space_group_name_H-M   'P 1'
#
loop_
_entity.id
_entity.type
_entity.pdbx_description
1 polymer ?
#
loop_
_entity_poly.entity_id
_entity_poly.type
_entity_poly.pdbx_seq_one_letter_code
_entity_poly.pdbx_strand_id
1 'polypeptide(L)'
;MQQSGNTVLITGGGSGIGAALAARFVDLGNHVIIAGRRQAALDAVVADHPGLSAMTLDIDDPAAVNDFAARLIAEHPGLNVVIHNAGVMRIEDVATRHDLADAEATIATNLLGPIRLTNALVDHLKQQPNAALVTVTSRLGFVPLVDAAVYSATKAAMHSLTVSWRAALAGAVEVIELIPPAVQTGLTPGQATRPGYMPLTDFIDEVMALFAEQPTPREIAVARVRPLRTAEADGRFDVTLTALNDMARAARAASH
;
A
#
# COMPACT_ATOMS: atom_id res chain seq x y z
N MET A 1 13.86 -9.38 3.90
CA MET A 1 14.26 -7.94 3.92
C MET A 1 15.03 -7.64 5.22
N GLN A 2 16.10 -6.84 5.17
CA GLN A 2 16.78 -6.37 6.38
C GLN A 2 15.91 -5.33 7.10
N GLN A 3 15.96 -5.30 8.44
CA GLN A 3 15.13 -4.40 9.23
C GLN A 3 15.73 -3.00 9.37
N SER A 4 17.05 -2.86 9.26
CA SER A 4 17.78 -1.62 9.48
C SER A 4 18.87 -1.40 8.43
N GLY A 5 19.39 -0.16 8.36
CA GLY A 5 20.47 0.20 7.43
C GLY A 5 20.01 0.31 5.96
N ASN A 6 18.70 0.35 5.70
CA ASN A 6 18.16 0.55 4.37
C ASN A 6 17.94 2.03 4.07
N THR A 7 17.91 2.36 2.79
CA THR A 7 17.30 3.59 2.27
C THR A 7 15.96 3.23 1.66
N VAL A 8 14.87 3.72 2.25
CA VAL A 8 13.50 3.28 2.00
C VAL A 8 12.69 4.40 1.37
N LEU A 9 12.08 4.19 0.22
CA LEU A 9 11.03 5.05 -0.33
C LEU A 9 9.66 4.52 0.09
N ILE A 10 8.77 5.39 0.61
CA ILE A 10 7.37 5.06 0.89
C ILE A 10 6.46 6.03 0.14
N THR A 11 5.74 5.56 -0.86
CA THR A 11 4.72 6.37 -1.54
C THR A 11 3.45 6.49 -0.70
N GLY A 12 2.77 7.64 -0.76
CA GLY A 12 1.62 7.91 0.10
C GLY A 12 1.99 8.08 1.57
N GLY A 13 3.23 8.52 1.84
CA GLY A 13 3.78 8.64 3.19
C GLY A 13 3.30 9.84 4.01
N GLY A 14 2.44 10.70 3.44
CA GLY A 14 1.92 11.89 4.14
C GLY A 14 0.75 11.62 5.08
N SER A 15 0.29 10.38 5.26
CA SER A 15 -0.79 10.02 6.20
C SER A 15 -0.96 8.49 6.34
N GLY A 16 -1.78 8.09 7.32
CA GLY A 16 -2.28 6.71 7.48
C GLY A 16 -1.17 5.67 7.56
N ILE A 17 -1.33 4.55 6.86
CA ILE A 17 -0.39 3.41 6.90
C ILE A 17 1.01 3.85 6.47
N GLY A 18 1.13 4.66 5.42
CA GLY A 18 2.42 5.08 4.90
C GLY A 18 3.22 5.92 5.90
N ALA A 19 2.59 6.89 6.55
CA ALA A 19 3.23 7.71 7.58
C ALA A 19 3.63 6.87 8.81
N ALA A 20 2.73 5.97 9.25
CA ALA A 20 2.99 5.13 10.40
C ALA A 20 4.12 4.10 10.15
N LEU A 21 4.19 3.52 8.93
CA LEU A 21 5.32 2.68 8.53
C LEU A 21 6.62 3.48 8.49
N ALA A 22 6.58 4.71 7.93
CA ALA A 22 7.76 5.57 7.84
C ALA A 22 8.38 5.84 9.21
N ALA A 23 7.55 6.19 10.20
CA ALA A 23 8.00 6.38 11.57
C ALA A 23 8.72 5.15 12.12
N ARG A 24 8.10 3.96 11.99
CA ARG A 24 8.68 2.71 12.51
C ARG A 24 9.97 2.33 11.80
N PHE A 25 10.08 2.54 10.49
CA PHE A 25 11.33 2.25 9.78
C PHE A 25 12.45 3.21 10.17
N VAL A 26 12.16 4.49 10.45
CA VAL A 26 13.14 5.43 11.01
C VAL A 26 13.61 4.99 12.40
N ASP A 27 12.69 4.59 13.28
CA ASP A 27 13.02 4.11 14.64
C ASP A 27 13.94 2.87 14.62
N LEU A 28 13.88 2.08 13.54
CA LEU A 28 14.79 0.95 13.31
C LEU A 28 16.14 1.33 12.70
N GLY A 29 16.42 2.62 12.49
CA GLY A 29 17.70 3.10 11.95
C GLY A 29 17.80 3.04 10.43
N ASN A 30 16.68 3.11 9.71
CA ASN A 30 16.67 3.28 8.27
C ASN A 30 16.62 4.76 7.87
N HIS A 31 17.19 5.09 6.70
CA HIS A 31 16.96 6.38 6.05
C HIS A 31 15.67 6.28 5.24
N VAL A 32 14.65 7.07 5.59
CA VAL A 32 13.33 6.94 4.98
C VAL A 32 12.93 8.21 4.24
N ILE A 33 12.54 8.05 2.98
CA ILE A 33 12.00 9.09 2.12
C ILE A 33 10.50 8.83 1.95
N ILE A 34 9.67 9.79 2.34
CA ILE A 34 8.23 9.74 2.09
C ILE A 34 7.88 10.55 0.85
N ALA A 35 7.00 9.99 0.01
CA ALA A 35 6.55 10.67 -1.21
C ALA A 35 5.04 10.79 -1.27
N GLY A 36 4.56 11.90 -1.85
CA GLY A 36 3.14 12.15 -2.07
C GLY A 36 2.87 13.51 -2.71
N ARG A 37 1.62 13.79 -3.07
CA ARG A 37 1.25 15.02 -3.81
C ARG A 37 1.22 16.28 -2.94
N ARG A 38 0.90 16.16 -1.66
CA ARG A 38 0.64 17.30 -0.76
C ARG A 38 1.86 17.60 0.09
N GLN A 39 2.64 18.62 -0.29
CA GLN A 39 3.84 19.02 0.46
C GLN A 39 3.53 19.26 1.95
N ALA A 40 2.50 20.03 2.28
CA ALA A 40 2.17 20.33 3.68
C ALA A 40 1.88 19.07 4.53
N ALA A 41 1.31 18.01 3.93
CA ALA A 41 1.09 16.75 4.65
C ALA A 41 2.39 15.97 4.86
N LEU A 42 3.32 16.05 3.92
CA LEU A 42 4.65 15.46 4.06
C LEU A 42 5.47 16.21 5.11
N ASP A 43 5.45 17.54 5.07
CA ASP A 43 6.18 18.40 6.02
C ASP A 43 5.71 18.17 7.48
N ALA A 44 4.39 17.98 7.67
CA ALA A 44 3.84 17.66 8.99
C ALA A 44 4.41 16.33 9.52
N VAL A 45 4.48 15.28 8.69
CA VAL A 45 5.04 13.98 9.10
C VAL A 45 6.54 14.09 9.39
N VAL A 46 7.29 14.85 8.58
CA VAL A 46 8.73 15.08 8.81
C VAL A 46 8.98 15.86 10.10
N ALA A 47 8.13 16.84 10.42
CA ALA A 47 8.24 17.61 11.66
C ALA A 47 8.05 16.75 12.91
N ASP A 48 7.15 15.77 12.85
CA ASP A 48 6.86 14.85 13.95
C ASP A 48 7.93 13.74 14.10
N HIS A 49 8.70 13.46 13.03
CA HIS A 49 9.68 12.37 13.00
C HIS A 49 11.01 12.84 12.38
N PRO A 50 11.92 13.41 13.18
CA PRO A 50 13.27 13.77 12.73
C PRO A 50 14.00 12.53 12.18
N GLY A 51 14.55 12.65 10.99
CA GLY A 51 15.19 11.53 10.25
C GLY A 51 14.40 11.05 9.03
N LEU A 52 13.17 11.55 8.85
CA LEU A 52 12.45 11.44 7.57
C LEU A 52 12.90 12.51 6.59
N SER A 53 12.95 12.14 5.32
CA SER A 53 13.02 13.06 4.18
C SER A 53 11.71 13.03 3.41
N ALA A 54 11.37 14.13 2.73
CA ALA A 54 10.15 14.21 1.93
C ALA A 54 10.44 14.69 0.52
N MET A 55 9.79 14.07 -0.45
CA MET A 55 9.84 14.48 -1.87
C MET A 55 8.42 14.50 -2.45
N THR A 56 8.05 15.57 -3.16
CA THR A 56 6.75 15.59 -3.86
C THR A 56 6.75 14.65 -5.05
N LEU A 57 5.66 13.90 -5.18
CA LEU A 57 5.39 13.01 -6.31
C LEU A 57 3.90 13.01 -6.62
N ASP A 58 3.54 13.36 -7.84
CA ASP A 58 2.25 12.96 -8.42
C ASP A 58 2.46 11.64 -9.17
N ILE A 59 2.00 10.54 -8.55
CA ILE A 59 2.16 9.19 -9.10
C ILE A 59 1.25 8.94 -10.31
N ASP A 60 0.25 9.80 -10.53
CA ASP A 60 -0.69 9.70 -11.64
C ASP A 60 -0.09 10.26 -12.94
N ASP A 61 0.90 11.18 -12.84
CA ASP A 61 1.59 11.77 -13.98
C ASP A 61 2.84 10.97 -14.38
N PRO A 62 2.86 10.37 -15.60
CA PRO A 62 4.02 9.59 -16.07
C PRO A 62 5.33 10.38 -16.17
N ALA A 63 5.26 11.67 -16.54
CA ALA A 63 6.45 12.53 -16.65
C ALA A 63 7.01 12.82 -15.25
N ALA A 64 6.14 13.21 -14.30
CA ALA A 64 6.52 13.44 -12.92
C ALA A 64 7.15 12.21 -12.26
N VAL A 65 6.69 10.99 -12.59
CA VAL A 65 7.26 9.74 -12.07
C VAL A 65 8.70 9.53 -12.56
N ASN A 66 8.98 9.79 -13.84
CA ASN A 66 10.33 9.63 -14.41
C ASN A 66 11.30 10.67 -13.82
N ASP A 67 10.90 11.94 -13.75
CA ASP A 67 11.70 13.01 -13.16
C ASP A 67 11.97 12.77 -11.66
N PHE A 68 10.95 12.31 -10.95
CA PHE A 68 11.07 11.93 -9.54
C PHE A 68 12.07 10.79 -9.36
N ALA A 69 11.99 9.73 -10.14
CA ALA A 69 12.88 8.58 -10.04
C ALA A 69 14.35 8.97 -10.30
N ALA A 70 14.59 9.80 -11.32
CA ALA A 70 15.92 10.30 -11.62
C ALA A 70 16.52 11.12 -10.46
N ARG A 71 15.73 12.05 -9.91
CA ARG A 71 16.13 12.85 -8.74
C ARG A 71 16.36 11.98 -7.51
N LEU A 72 15.44 11.05 -7.22
CA LEU A 72 15.53 10.15 -6.07
C LEU A 72 16.82 9.33 -6.09
N ILE A 73 17.19 8.76 -7.26
CA ILE A 73 18.44 8.00 -7.40
C ILE A 73 19.66 8.91 -7.24
N ALA A 74 19.63 10.13 -7.78
CA ALA A 74 20.74 11.07 -7.66
C ALA A 74 20.97 11.56 -6.23
N GLU A 75 19.89 11.86 -5.50
CA GLU A 75 19.94 12.35 -4.11
C GLU A 75 20.16 11.21 -3.10
N HIS A 76 19.67 9.98 -3.42
CA HIS A 76 19.71 8.81 -2.54
C HIS A 76 20.22 7.57 -3.30
N PRO A 77 21.50 7.53 -3.70
CA PRO A 77 22.05 6.43 -4.52
C PRO A 77 22.05 5.08 -3.82
N GLY A 78 21.89 5.03 -2.50
CA GLY A 78 21.72 3.81 -1.71
C GLY A 78 20.28 3.31 -1.59
N LEU A 79 19.32 3.88 -2.34
CA LEU A 79 17.92 3.43 -2.32
C LEU A 79 17.83 1.94 -2.65
N ASN A 80 17.43 1.14 -1.67
CA ASN A 80 17.32 -0.32 -1.83
C ASN A 80 15.94 -0.88 -1.47
N VAL A 81 15.05 -0.09 -0.86
CA VAL A 81 13.68 -0.54 -0.54
C VAL A 81 12.65 0.44 -1.09
N VAL A 82 11.64 -0.08 -1.80
CA VAL A 82 10.51 0.71 -2.28
C VAL A 82 9.21 0.12 -1.75
N ILE A 83 8.38 0.93 -1.09
CA ILE A 83 7.06 0.55 -0.58
C ILE A 83 5.99 1.30 -1.36
N HIS A 84 5.29 0.58 -2.24
CA HIS A 84 4.12 1.08 -2.97
C HIS A 84 2.90 1.09 -2.05
N ASN A 85 2.72 2.20 -1.31
CA ASN A 85 1.60 2.37 -0.39
C ASN A 85 0.57 3.39 -0.89
N ALA A 86 0.94 4.32 -1.77
CA ALA A 86 0.00 5.29 -2.32
C ALA A 86 -1.25 4.61 -2.89
N GLY A 87 -2.42 5.12 -2.52
CA GLY A 87 -3.68 4.56 -3.01
C GLY A 87 -4.86 5.42 -2.60
N VAL A 88 -5.92 5.32 -3.39
CA VAL A 88 -7.22 5.95 -3.15
C VAL A 88 -8.31 4.90 -3.21
N MET A 89 -9.40 5.13 -2.47
CA MET A 89 -10.60 4.31 -2.50
C MET A 89 -11.81 5.21 -2.65
N ARG A 90 -12.62 4.92 -3.66
CA ARG A 90 -13.88 5.63 -3.92
C ARG A 90 -15.03 4.65 -3.78
N ILE A 91 -16.16 5.14 -3.30
CA ILE A 91 -17.42 4.39 -3.25
C ILE A 91 -18.16 4.67 -4.54
N GLU A 92 -18.66 3.64 -5.18
CA GLU A 92 -19.34 3.68 -6.46
C GLU A 92 -20.56 2.78 -6.46
N ASP A 93 -21.53 3.09 -7.31
CA ASP A 93 -22.68 2.21 -7.57
C ASP A 93 -22.58 1.66 -9.00
N VAL A 94 -22.01 0.47 -9.10
CA VAL A 94 -21.80 -0.21 -10.40
C VAL A 94 -23.11 -0.69 -11.07
N ALA A 95 -24.23 -0.63 -10.35
CA ALA A 95 -25.54 -1.00 -10.89
C ALA A 95 -26.21 0.14 -11.68
N THR A 96 -25.65 1.36 -11.59
CA THR A 96 -26.17 2.53 -12.29
C THR A 96 -25.12 3.18 -13.20
N ARG A 97 -25.56 3.86 -14.25
CA ARG A 97 -24.67 4.68 -15.08
C ARG A 97 -24.18 5.87 -14.27
N HIS A 98 -22.85 6.04 -14.15
CA HIS A 98 -22.20 7.13 -13.42
C HIS A 98 -20.97 7.66 -14.17
N ASP A 99 -20.41 8.75 -13.70
CA ASP A 99 -19.14 9.30 -14.18
C ASP A 99 -17.98 8.37 -13.79
N LEU A 100 -17.10 8.10 -14.73
CA LEU A 100 -15.96 7.19 -14.55
C LEU A 100 -14.69 7.89 -14.03
N ALA A 101 -14.71 9.20 -13.80
CA ALA A 101 -13.53 9.95 -13.37
C ALA A 101 -12.88 9.37 -12.09
N ASP A 102 -13.68 8.97 -11.10
CA ASP A 102 -13.20 8.33 -9.89
C ASP A 102 -12.63 6.92 -10.13
N ALA A 103 -13.22 6.16 -11.06
CA ALA A 103 -12.72 4.85 -11.46
C ALA A 103 -11.36 4.97 -12.18
N GLU A 104 -11.24 5.87 -13.14
CA GLU A 104 -10.00 6.15 -13.88
C GLU A 104 -8.91 6.64 -12.94
N ALA A 105 -9.20 7.59 -12.03
CA ALA A 105 -8.26 8.05 -11.02
C ALA A 105 -7.81 6.92 -10.08
N THR A 106 -8.73 6.02 -9.70
CA THR A 106 -8.40 4.86 -8.85
C THR A 106 -7.44 3.91 -9.58
N ILE A 107 -7.67 3.64 -10.87
CA ILE A 107 -6.77 2.81 -11.69
C ILE A 107 -5.41 3.49 -11.87
N ALA A 108 -5.39 4.79 -12.16
CA ALA A 108 -4.16 5.55 -12.33
C ALA A 108 -3.28 5.48 -11.06
N THR A 109 -3.86 5.82 -9.91
CA THR A 109 -3.12 5.86 -8.65
C THR A 109 -2.74 4.47 -8.14
N ASN A 110 -3.69 3.53 -8.10
CA ASN A 110 -3.49 2.24 -7.41
C ASN A 110 -2.77 1.20 -8.26
N LEU A 111 -2.77 1.32 -9.57
CA LEU A 111 -2.24 0.32 -10.49
C LEU A 111 -1.16 0.89 -11.41
N LEU A 112 -1.48 1.89 -12.22
CA LEU A 112 -0.52 2.44 -13.18
C LEU A 112 0.65 3.15 -12.50
N GLY A 113 0.40 3.87 -11.41
CA GLY A 113 1.43 4.55 -10.63
C GLY A 113 2.52 3.60 -10.13
N PRO A 114 2.21 2.53 -9.39
CA PRO A 114 3.18 1.52 -9.00
C PRO A 114 3.91 0.86 -10.17
N ILE A 115 3.23 0.58 -11.29
CA ILE A 115 3.85 0.00 -12.50
C ILE A 115 4.91 0.97 -13.05
N ARG A 116 4.57 2.24 -13.23
CA ARG A 116 5.45 3.28 -13.76
C ARG A 116 6.68 3.49 -12.87
N LEU A 117 6.45 3.61 -11.56
CA LEU A 117 7.53 3.84 -10.61
C LEU A 117 8.45 2.63 -10.47
N THR A 118 7.90 1.42 -10.47
CA THR A 118 8.73 0.19 -10.50
C THR A 118 9.57 0.14 -11.78
N ASN A 119 8.97 0.42 -12.94
CA ASN A 119 9.70 0.45 -14.22
C ASN A 119 10.86 1.47 -14.20
N ALA A 120 10.66 2.63 -13.58
CA ALA A 120 11.70 3.67 -13.50
C ALA A 120 12.83 3.34 -12.50
N LEU A 121 12.56 2.48 -11.50
CA LEU A 121 13.52 2.19 -10.43
C LEU A 121 14.14 0.79 -10.49
N VAL A 122 13.58 -0.14 -11.26
CA VAL A 122 13.94 -1.56 -11.20
C VAL A 122 15.40 -1.84 -11.52
N ASP A 123 15.99 -1.16 -12.50
CA ASP A 123 17.38 -1.37 -12.86
C ASP A 123 18.35 -0.85 -11.80
N HIS A 124 17.99 0.24 -11.11
CA HIS A 124 18.71 0.72 -9.93
C HIS A 124 18.61 -0.30 -8.78
N LEU A 125 17.41 -0.75 -8.45
CA LEU A 125 17.18 -1.71 -7.35
C LEU A 125 17.95 -3.01 -7.56
N LYS A 126 18.00 -3.55 -8.79
CA LYS A 126 18.75 -4.76 -9.11
C LYS A 126 20.26 -4.65 -8.84
N GLN A 127 20.79 -3.44 -8.74
CA GLN A 127 22.20 -3.18 -8.45
C GLN A 127 22.47 -2.96 -6.95
N GLN A 128 21.41 -2.85 -6.12
CA GLN A 128 21.56 -2.60 -4.71
C GLN A 128 21.64 -3.88 -3.88
N PRO A 129 22.45 -3.92 -2.83
CA PRO A 129 22.43 -5.04 -1.89
C PRO A 129 21.12 -5.08 -1.12
N ASN A 130 20.61 -6.29 -0.87
CA ASN A 130 19.40 -6.52 -0.09
C ASN A 130 18.16 -5.73 -0.57
N ALA A 131 18.06 -5.55 -1.88
CA ALA A 131 16.95 -4.79 -2.46
C ALA A 131 15.60 -5.46 -2.20
N ALA A 132 14.60 -4.65 -1.86
CA ALA A 132 13.24 -5.12 -1.65
C ALA A 132 12.19 -4.20 -2.29
N LEU A 133 11.13 -4.81 -2.80
CA LEU A 133 9.94 -4.14 -3.32
C LEU A 133 8.74 -4.62 -2.53
N VAL A 134 8.07 -3.70 -1.83
CA VAL A 134 6.87 -3.99 -1.03
C VAL A 134 5.66 -3.37 -1.71
N THR A 135 4.62 -4.16 -1.94
CA THR A 135 3.34 -3.68 -2.47
C THR A 135 2.29 -3.70 -1.38
N VAL A 136 1.57 -2.59 -1.19
CA VAL A 136 0.43 -2.55 -0.27
C VAL A 136 -0.84 -2.83 -1.06
N THR A 137 -1.32 -4.07 -0.93
CA THR A 137 -2.57 -4.53 -1.55
C THR A 137 -3.77 -4.30 -0.61
N SER A 138 -4.66 -5.24 -0.46
CA SER A 138 -5.80 -5.19 0.46
C SER A 138 -6.47 -6.56 0.56
N ARG A 139 -7.12 -6.85 1.68
CA ARG A 139 -8.07 -7.97 1.78
C ARG A 139 -9.14 -7.95 0.69
N LEU A 140 -9.48 -6.75 0.18
CA LEU A 140 -10.48 -6.56 -0.88
C LEU A 140 -9.99 -6.99 -2.27
N GLY A 141 -8.70 -7.26 -2.42
CA GLY A 141 -8.16 -7.90 -3.62
C GLY A 141 -8.47 -9.41 -3.70
N PHE A 142 -8.90 -10.02 -2.58
CA PHE A 142 -9.24 -11.45 -2.49
C PHE A 142 -10.76 -11.68 -2.40
N VAL A 143 -11.47 -10.84 -1.64
CA VAL A 143 -12.94 -10.84 -1.57
C VAL A 143 -13.41 -9.40 -1.77
N PRO A 144 -14.05 -9.08 -2.91
CA PRO A 144 -14.33 -7.70 -3.27
C PRO A 144 -15.47 -7.08 -2.43
N LEU A 145 -15.35 -5.78 -2.21
CA LEU A 145 -16.44 -4.94 -1.71
C LEU A 145 -17.21 -4.41 -2.92
N VAL A 146 -18.50 -4.73 -3.01
CA VAL A 146 -19.35 -4.39 -4.17
C VAL A 146 -19.40 -2.88 -4.43
N ASP A 147 -19.50 -2.07 -3.36
CA ASP A 147 -19.56 -0.61 -3.48
C ASP A 147 -18.16 0.05 -3.61
N ALA A 148 -17.11 -0.72 -3.80
CA ALA A 148 -15.78 -0.27 -4.16
C ALA A 148 -15.15 -1.27 -5.15
N ALA A 149 -15.87 -1.58 -6.22
CA ALA A 149 -15.54 -2.63 -7.17
C ALA A 149 -14.23 -2.32 -7.89
N VAL A 150 -14.04 -1.09 -8.39
CA VAL A 150 -12.81 -0.68 -9.08
C VAL A 150 -11.62 -0.68 -8.13
N TYR A 151 -11.79 -0.22 -6.88
CA TYR A 151 -10.73 -0.35 -5.87
C TYR A 151 -10.35 -1.82 -5.66
N SER A 152 -11.32 -2.69 -5.45
CA SER A 152 -11.11 -4.13 -5.25
C SER A 152 -10.40 -4.76 -6.45
N ALA A 153 -10.80 -4.41 -7.67
CA ALA A 153 -10.17 -4.85 -8.90
C ALA A 153 -8.71 -4.37 -9.00
N THR A 154 -8.41 -3.10 -8.65
CA THR A 154 -7.01 -2.63 -8.65
C THR A 154 -6.15 -3.37 -7.62
N LYS A 155 -6.71 -3.74 -6.46
CA LYS A 155 -5.96 -4.49 -5.44
C LYS A 155 -5.77 -5.96 -5.81
N ALA A 156 -6.71 -6.58 -6.51
CA ALA A 156 -6.55 -7.90 -7.13
C ALA A 156 -5.48 -7.88 -8.24
N ALA A 157 -5.50 -6.85 -9.10
CA ALA A 157 -4.47 -6.66 -10.12
C ALA A 157 -3.07 -6.47 -9.49
N MET A 158 -2.96 -5.68 -8.42
CA MET A 158 -1.70 -5.50 -7.69
C MET A 158 -1.20 -6.79 -7.04
N HIS A 159 -2.08 -7.64 -6.51
CA HIS A 159 -1.71 -8.98 -6.05
C HIS A 159 -1.10 -9.81 -7.19
N SER A 160 -1.76 -9.89 -8.33
CA SER A 160 -1.27 -10.61 -9.52
C SER A 160 0.08 -10.07 -10.01
N LEU A 161 0.24 -8.74 -10.07
CA LEU A 161 1.52 -8.09 -10.40
C LEU A 161 2.61 -8.44 -9.40
N THR A 162 2.30 -8.42 -8.10
CA THR A 162 3.27 -8.76 -7.05
C THR A 162 3.81 -10.18 -7.21
N VAL A 163 2.93 -11.13 -7.53
CA VAL A 163 3.32 -12.52 -7.82
C VAL A 163 4.24 -12.58 -9.06
N SER A 164 3.89 -11.86 -10.12
CA SER A 164 4.66 -11.79 -11.36
C SER A 164 6.04 -11.15 -11.14
N TRP A 165 6.11 -10.01 -10.44
CA TRP A 165 7.36 -9.34 -10.10
C TRP A 165 8.24 -10.21 -9.21
N ARG A 166 7.67 -10.94 -8.26
CA ARG A 166 8.42 -11.87 -7.41
C ARG A 166 9.12 -12.94 -8.22
N ALA A 167 8.44 -13.47 -9.24
CA ALA A 167 9.05 -14.46 -10.15
C ALA A 167 10.12 -13.83 -11.04
N ALA A 168 9.83 -12.67 -11.63
CA ALA A 168 10.72 -12.00 -12.57
C ALA A 168 12.00 -11.43 -11.93
N LEU A 169 11.93 -11.00 -10.67
CA LEU A 169 13.02 -10.36 -9.93
C LEU A 169 13.74 -11.33 -8.97
N ALA A 170 13.41 -12.61 -9.02
CA ALA A 170 13.98 -13.61 -8.12
C ALA A 170 15.53 -13.60 -8.17
N GLY A 171 16.14 -13.57 -7.00
CA GLY A 171 17.61 -13.52 -6.86
C GLY A 171 18.22 -12.11 -6.95
N ALA A 172 17.47 -11.09 -7.37
CA ALA A 172 17.95 -9.72 -7.45
C ALA A 172 17.20 -8.77 -6.48
N VAL A 173 15.87 -8.87 -6.40
CA VAL A 173 15.04 -8.03 -5.55
C VAL A 173 14.03 -8.90 -4.82
N GLU A 174 13.96 -8.79 -3.50
CA GLU A 174 12.94 -9.45 -2.69
C GLU A 174 11.59 -8.75 -2.87
N VAL A 175 10.54 -9.49 -3.25
CA VAL A 175 9.20 -8.90 -3.48
C VAL A 175 8.22 -9.41 -2.43
N ILE A 176 7.72 -8.48 -1.62
CA ILE A 176 6.86 -8.71 -0.46
C ILE A 176 5.50 -8.05 -0.69
N GLU A 177 4.44 -8.73 -0.30
CA GLU A 177 3.08 -8.20 -0.33
C GLU A 177 2.61 -7.88 1.09
N LEU A 178 2.28 -6.62 1.36
CA LEU A 178 1.60 -6.20 2.59
C LEU A 178 0.09 -6.15 2.33
N ILE A 179 -0.68 -6.90 3.12
CA ILE A 179 -2.13 -7.07 2.92
C ILE A 179 -2.89 -6.48 4.11
N PRO A 180 -3.33 -5.20 4.05
CA PRO A 180 -4.12 -4.60 5.12
C PRO A 180 -5.56 -5.15 5.21
N PRO A 181 -6.11 -5.25 6.45
CA PRO A 181 -7.55 -5.33 6.67
C PRO A 181 -8.20 -3.94 6.51
N ALA A 182 -9.42 -3.76 7.00
CA ALA A 182 -9.96 -2.42 7.23
C ALA A 182 -9.25 -1.81 8.46
N VAL A 183 -8.46 -0.76 8.24
CA VAL A 183 -7.66 -0.06 9.25
C VAL A 183 -8.21 1.35 9.48
N GLN A 184 -8.22 1.82 10.72
CA GLN A 184 -8.61 3.17 11.09
C GLN A 184 -7.61 4.20 10.55
N THR A 185 -7.91 4.75 9.37
CA THR A 185 -7.12 5.76 8.65
C THR A 185 -8.04 6.77 7.97
N GLY A 186 -7.46 7.81 7.38
CA GLY A 186 -8.19 8.80 6.57
C GLY A 186 -8.43 8.38 5.11
N LEU A 187 -8.37 7.09 4.76
CA LEU A 187 -8.52 6.61 3.36
C LEU A 187 -9.91 6.93 2.78
N THR A 188 -10.96 6.75 3.59
CA THR A 188 -12.33 7.14 3.23
C THR A 188 -12.94 8.00 4.35
N PRO A 189 -13.94 8.85 4.06
CA PRO A 189 -14.62 9.66 5.08
C PRO A 189 -15.13 8.81 6.26
N GLY A 190 -14.87 9.25 7.49
CA GLY A 190 -15.29 8.58 8.71
C GLY A 190 -14.56 7.26 9.04
N GLN A 191 -13.61 6.83 8.22
CA GLN A 191 -12.89 5.57 8.44
C GLN A 191 -12.00 5.59 9.68
N ALA A 192 -11.42 6.75 10.03
CA ALA A 192 -10.45 6.88 11.11
C ALA A 192 -11.02 6.51 12.50
N THR A 193 -12.32 6.64 12.68
CA THR A 193 -13.01 6.35 13.95
C THR A 193 -14.05 5.23 13.83
N ARG A 194 -14.07 4.52 12.69
CA ARG A 194 -15.12 3.52 12.43
C ARG A 194 -14.98 2.32 13.34
N PRO A 195 -16.04 1.99 14.13
CA PRO A 195 -16.05 0.79 14.97
C PRO A 195 -15.81 -0.48 14.16
N GLY A 196 -15.11 -1.45 14.74
CA GLY A 196 -14.79 -2.73 14.08
C GLY A 196 -13.61 -2.69 13.10
N TYR A 197 -13.13 -1.51 12.71
CA TYR A 197 -11.88 -1.39 11.97
C TYR A 197 -10.70 -1.53 12.92
N MET A 198 -9.60 -2.10 12.42
CA MET A 198 -8.39 -2.28 13.22
C MET A 198 -7.74 -0.94 13.54
N PRO A 199 -7.41 -0.62 14.81
CA PRO A 199 -6.63 0.56 15.12
C PRO A 199 -5.32 0.57 14.33
N LEU A 200 -4.91 1.76 13.85
CA LEU A 200 -3.69 1.90 13.04
C LEU A 200 -2.46 1.42 13.79
N THR A 201 -2.34 1.73 15.08
CA THR A 201 -1.22 1.30 15.92
C THR A 201 -1.12 -0.21 16.00
N ASP A 202 -2.24 -0.89 16.30
CA ASP A 202 -2.27 -2.36 16.43
C ASP A 202 -1.89 -3.03 15.09
N PHE A 203 -2.39 -2.46 13.98
CA PHE A 203 -2.05 -2.93 12.64
C PHE A 203 -0.55 -2.82 12.36
N ILE A 204 0.04 -1.66 12.65
CA ILE A 204 1.47 -1.41 12.41
C ILE A 204 2.33 -2.29 13.31
N ASP A 205 1.95 -2.48 14.57
CA ASP A 205 2.69 -3.35 15.50
C ASP A 205 2.75 -4.80 14.98
N GLU A 206 1.61 -5.35 14.53
CA GLU A 206 1.56 -6.70 13.95
C GLU A 206 2.35 -6.79 12.63
N VAL A 207 2.26 -5.77 11.78
CA VAL A 207 3.02 -5.67 10.52
C VAL A 207 4.53 -5.67 10.79
N MET A 208 5.00 -4.85 11.72
CA MET A 208 6.43 -4.77 12.03
C MET A 208 6.95 -6.07 12.67
N ALA A 209 6.14 -6.75 13.47
CA ALA A 209 6.47 -8.08 13.99
C ALA A 209 6.65 -9.11 12.85
N LEU A 210 5.78 -9.09 11.84
CA LEU A 210 5.88 -9.96 10.68
C LEU A 210 7.10 -9.60 9.78
N PHE A 211 7.42 -8.32 9.61
CA PHE A 211 8.64 -7.91 8.91
C PHE A 211 9.91 -8.37 9.65
N ALA A 212 9.84 -8.54 10.98
CA ALA A 212 10.97 -8.99 11.79
C ALA A 212 11.26 -10.49 11.64
N GLU A 213 10.35 -11.29 11.15
CA GLU A 213 10.57 -12.72 10.91
C GLU A 213 11.68 -12.96 9.88
N GLN A 214 12.46 -14.06 10.10
CA GLN A 214 13.53 -14.45 9.18
C GLN A 214 13.38 -15.91 8.75
N PRO A 215 13.28 -16.20 7.44
CA PRO A 215 13.17 -15.22 6.34
C PRO A 215 11.87 -14.41 6.41
N THR A 216 11.91 -13.17 5.91
CA THR A 216 10.71 -12.33 5.84
C THR A 216 9.60 -13.05 5.06
N PRO A 217 8.37 -13.12 5.58
CA PRO A 217 7.26 -13.74 4.85
C PRO A 217 6.99 -13.04 3.51
N ARG A 218 6.68 -13.83 2.49
CA ARG A 218 6.31 -13.27 1.17
C ARG A 218 5.03 -12.44 1.21
N GLU A 219 4.15 -12.73 2.16
CA GLU A 219 2.91 -12.01 2.44
C GLU A 219 2.91 -11.58 3.91
N ILE A 220 2.92 -10.27 4.14
CA ILE A 220 2.72 -9.67 5.46
C ILE A 220 1.21 -9.52 5.63
N ALA A 221 0.58 -10.57 6.14
CA ALA A 221 -0.87 -10.68 6.30
C ALA A 221 -1.22 -10.82 7.78
N VAL A 222 -1.68 -9.72 8.39
CA VAL A 222 -2.11 -9.73 9.81
C VAL A 222 -3.27 -10.71 10.03
N ALA A 223 -3.46 -11.18 11.25
CA ALA A 223 -4.42 -12.24 11.57
C ALA A 223 -5.85 -11.96 11.04
N ARG A 224 -6.29 -10.69 11.10
CA ARG A 224 -7.61 -10.26 10.60
C ARG A 224 -7.81 -10.41 9.10
N VAL A 225 -6.74 -10.53 8.31
CA VAL A 225 -6.81 -10.68 6.84
C VAL A 225 -7.03 -12.14 6.45
N ARG A 226 -6.49 -13.08 7.21
CA ARG A 226 -6.44 -14.50 6.84
C ARG A 226 -7.77 -15.08 6.37
N PRO A 227 -8.93 -14.83 7.06
CA PRO A 227 -10.21 -15.39 6.62
C PRO A 227 -10.63 -14.98 5.20
N LEU A 228 -10.30 -13.76 4.75
CA LEU A 228 -10.59 -13.30 3.39
C LEU A 228 -9.51 -13.78 2.41
N ARG A 229 -8.23 -13.77 2.84
CA ARG A 229 -7.11 -14.21 2.00
C ARG A 229 -7.24 -15.67 1.56
N THR A 230 -7.76 -16.53 2.42
CA THR A 230 -7.90 -17.96 2.15
C THR A 230 -9.32 -18.38 1.71
N ALA A 231 -10.27 -17.44 1.60
CA ALA A 231 -11.69 -17.74 1.37
C ALA A 231 -11.93 -18.62 0.13
N GLU A 232 -11.23 -18.33 -0.98
CA GLU A 232 -11.35 -19.10 -2.21
C GLU A 232 -10.74 -20.51 -2.05
N ALA A 233 -9.51 -20.60 -1.55
CA ALA A 233 -8.81 -21.87 -1.33
C ALA A 233 -9.56 -22.79 -0.35
N ASP A 234 -10.26 -22.21 0.63
CA ASP A 234 -11.06 -22.92 1.63
C ASP A 234 -12.50 -23.25 1.14
N GLY A 235 -12.86 -22.90 -0.10
CA GLY A 235 -14.21 -23.10 -0.64
C GLY A 235 -15.29 -22.23 0.05
N ARG A 236 -14.92 -21.11 0.67
CA ARG A 236 -15.81 -20.23 1.44
C ARG A 236 -16.03 -18.87 0.76
N PHE A 237 -15.66 -18.73 -0.51
CA PHE A 237 -15.69 -17.44 -1.21
C PHE A 237 -17.07 -16.80 -1.17
N ASP A 238 -18.13 -17.50 -1.64
CA ASP A 238 -19.48 -16.92 -1.78
C ASP A 238 -20.08 -16.49 -0.42
N VAL A 239 -19.92 -17.33 0.61
CA VAL A 239 -20.41 -16.98 1.95
C VAL A 239 -19.65 -15.81 2.55
N THR A 240 -18.34 -15.72 2.29
CA THR A 240 -17.49 -14.61 2.75
C THR A 240 -17.82 -13.32 2.01
N LEU A 241 -18.04 -13.39 0.70
CA LEU A 241 -18.46 -12.26 -0.13
C LEU A 241 -19.80 -11.68 0.37
N THR A 242 -20.80 -12.55 0.58
CA THR A 242 -22.11 -12.15 1.10
C THR A 242 -21.99 -11.48 2.46
N ALA A 243 -21.32 -12.12 3.42
CA ALA A 243 -21.17 -11.60 4.77
C ALA A 243 -20.42 -10.25 4.83
N LEU A 244 -19.34 -10.10 4.04
CA LEU A 244 -18.58 -8.86 3.94
C LEU A 244 -19.47 -7.70 3.45
N ASN A 245 -20.24 -7.94 2.40
CA ASN A 245 -21.05 -6.91 1.76
C ASN A 245 -22.31 -6.57 2.56
N ASP A 246 -22.91 -7.52 3.27
CA ASP A 246 -24.02 -7.28 4.19
C ASP A 246 -23.57 -6.43 5.39
N MET A 247 -22.42 -6.74 5.99
CA MET A 247 -21.85 -5.91 7.06
C MET A 247 -21.55 -4.48 6.59
N ALA A 248 -21.02 -4.31 5.38
CA ALA A 248 -20.72 -2.99 4.83
C ALA A 248 -22.00 -2.16 4.59
N ARG A 249 -23.06 -2.78 4.07
CA ARG A 249 -24.38 -2.16 3.90
C ARG A 249 -25.02 -1.76 5.24
N ALA A 250 -25.00 -2.66 6.22
CA ALA A 250 -25.53 -2.38 7.56
C ALA A 250 -24.78 -1.22 8.24
N ALA A 251 -23.46 -1.16 8.12
CA ALA A 251 -22.66 -0.07 8.69
C ALA A 251 -22.95 1.28 8.04
N ARG A 252 -23.29 1.33 6.74
CA ARG A 252 -23.71 2.57 6.07
C ARG A 252 -25.09 3.01 6.48
N ALA A 253 -26.04 2.08 6.54
CA ALA A 253 -27.41 2.40 6.98
C ALA A 253 -27.46 2.98 8.41
N ALA A 254 -26.54 2.56 9.29
CA ALA A 254 -26.43 3.08 10.65
C ALA A 254 -25.75 4.48 10.73
N SER A 255 -25.18 4.99 9.63
CA SER A 255 -24.46 6.27 9.58
C SER A 255 -25.32 7.41 9.00
N HIS A 256 -26.54 7.12 8.58
CA HIS A 256 -27.59 8.03 8.09
C HIS A 256 -28.74 8.10 9.08
#